data_8dc4fb64f59f1e2ab949170fc5bde112
#
_entry.id   8dc4fb64f59f1e2ab949170fc5bde112
#
_cell.length_a   1.000
_cell.length_b   1.000
_cell.length_c   1.000
_cell.angle_alpha   90.00
_cell.angle_beta   90.00
_cell.angle_gamma   90.00
#
_symmetry.space_group_name_H-M   'P 1'
#
loop_
_entity.id
_entity.type
_entity.pdbx_description
1 polymer ?
#
loop_
_entity_poly.entity_id
_entity_poly.type
_entity_poly.pdbx_seq_one_letter_code
_entity_poly.pdbx_strand_id
1 'polypeptide(L)'
;MYAFGICIDRRYLTPGLATITSLADSLSPSARKAAALRFLTFDLGASQVQLLAHLTKRVGFGSFALARRSPLRSARMADASYITVTTYLRFEFSPEFVRRPYLIYVDADVLVRGDLTAPLDALRPGEVGAVRDEFNPAVGRCPALPGVAERWPRLRDRPYYNAGLLWAHTADLPRIRHGVEQALARHRQHILHNDQDALNLWLLHVGRVRAAEAAYNRFEVGRYLERGDWVRRVVTRPLCPDPAARLIHFVGPEKPWQATCPGTDDVREYRTLLKRTLRHVRALGAAHPEPAGLR
;
A
#
# COMPACT_ATOMS: atom_id res chain seq x y z
N MET A 1 17.42 7.18 8.60
CA MET A 1 16.09 7.66 9.10
C MET A 1 15.09 7.67 7.95
N TYR A 2 13.85 7.23 8.16
CA TYR A 2 12.82 7.03 7.13
C TYR A 2 11.44 7.48 7.60
N ALA A 3 10.50 7.62 6.66
CA ALA A 3 9.10 7.80 6.94
C ALA A 3 8.29 6.68 6.31
N PHE A 4 7.26 6.21 7.01
CA PHE A 4 6.18 5.45 6.39
C PHE A 4 5.13 6.43 5.85
N GLY A 5 4.74 6.24 4.60
CA GLY A 5 3.66 6.98 3.94
C GLY A 5 2.44 6.10 3.77
N ILE A 6 1.28 6.58 4.17
CA ILE A 6 0.00 5.87 4.04
C ILE A 6 -1.02 6.82 3.45
N CYS A 7 -1.71 6.40 2.38
CA CYS A 7 -2.88 7.10 1.87
C CYS A 7 -4.14 6.50 2.48
N ILE A 8 -5.03 7.36 2.96
CA ILE A 8 -6.18 6.91 3.73
C ILE A 8 -7.40 7.79 3.45
N ASP A 9 -8.56 7.17 3.25
CA ASP A 9 -9.86 7.83 3.17
C ASP A 9 -10.79 7.33 4.29
N ARG A 10 -12.02 7.83 4.32
CA ARG A 10 -13.00 7.42 5.33
C ARG A 10 -13.30 5.93 5.32
N ARG A 11 -13.29 5.28 4.15
CA ARG A 11 -13.56 3.83 4.00
C ARG A 11 -12.42 2.99 4.57
N TYR A 12 -11.18 3.49 4.40
CA TYR A 12 -9.97 2.82 4.84
C TYR A 12 -9.42 3.32 6.18
N LEU A 13 -10.16 4.16 6.91
CA LEU A 13 -9.74 4.62 8.24
C LEU A 13 -9.55 3.45 9.20
N THR A 14 -10.57 2.61 9.36
CA THR A 14 -10.53 1.45 10.29
C THR A 14 -9.42 0.46 9.93
N PRO A 15 -9.29 -0.04 8.68
CA PRO A 15 -8.16 -0.89 8.31
C PRO A 15 -6.81 -0.18 8.46
N GLY A 16 -6.71 1.11 8.13
CA GLY A 16 -5.48 1.88 8.31
C GLY A 16 -5.01 1.94 9.78
N LEU A 17 -5.93 1.96 10.75
CA LEU A 17 -5.57 1.86 12.17
C LEU A 17 -4.91 0.51 12.49
N ALA A 18 -5.37 -0.60 11.89
CA ALA A 18 -4.74 -1.90 12.04
C ALA A 18 -3.35 -1.93 11.38
N THR A 19 -3.21 -1.35 10.18
CA THR A 19 -1.90 -1.19 9.51
C THR A 19 -0.90 -0.43 10.37
N ILE A 20 -1.30 0.71 10.97
CA ILE A 20 -0.44 1.48 11.90
C ILE A 20 0.00 0.62 13.09
N THR A 21 -0.92 -0.14 13.66
CA THR A 21 -0.64 -1.00 14.83
C THR A 21 0.32 -2.12 14.45
N SER A 22 0.12 -2.80 13.31
CA SER A 22 1.03 -3.86 12.85
C SER A 22 2.42 -3.33 12.49
N LEU A 23 2.51 -2.15 11.88
CA LEU A 23 3.79 -1.45 11.65
C LEU A 23 4.52 -1.19 12.98
N ALA A 24 3.79 -0.73 14.00
CA ALA A 24 4.39 -0.49 15.30
C ALA A 24 4.89 -1.78 15.94
N ASP A 25 4.14 -2.87 15.84
CA ASP A 25 4.51 -4.17 16.41
C ASP A 25 5.73 -4.79 15.70
N SER A 26 5.92 -4.50 14.42
CA SER A 26 7.05 -5.01 13.61
C SER A 26 8.39 -4.30 13.87
N LEU A 27 8.37 -3.20 14.61
CA LEU A 27 9.56 -2.37 14.87
C LEU A 27 9.97 -2.43 16.34
N SER A 28 11.28 -2.37 16.61
CA SER A 28 11.78 -2.14 17.96
C SER A 28 11.33 -0.77 18.49
N PRO A 29 11.23 -0.58 19.83
CA PRO A 29 10.86 0.72 20.41
C PRO A 29 11.72 1.89 19.91
N SER A 30 13.01 1.68 19.77
CA SER A 30 13.96 2.69 19.26
C SER A 30 13.71 3.02 17.78
N ALA A 31 13.53 2.01 16.93
CA ALA A 31 13.21 2.17 15.52
C ALA A 31 11.89 2.92 15.32
N ARG A 32 10.85 2.57 16.08
CA ARG A 32 9.55 3.27 16.09
C ARG A 32 9.68 4.74 16.44
N LYS A 33 10.42 5.05 17.50
CA LYS A 33 10.66 6.43 17.95
C LYS A 33 11.44 7.23 16.90
N ALA A 34 12.33 6.60 16.14
CA ALA A 34 13.08 7.25 15.06
C ALA A 34 12.27 7.42 13.76
N ALA A 35 11.26 6.58 13.53
CA ALA A 35 10.42 6.60 12.35
C ALA A 35 9.37 7.72 12.38
N ALA A 36 9.01 8.21 11.19
CA ALA A 36 7.93 9.15 11.01
C ALA A 36 6.74 8.47 10.30
N LEU A 37 5.51 8.81 10.69
CA LEU A 37 4.31 8.48 9.92
C LEU A 37 3.82 9.73 9.17
N ARG A 38 3.52 9.55 7.89
CA ARG A 38 3.04 10.58 6.97
C ARG A 38 1.77 10.10 6.29
N PHE A 39 0.69 10.84 6.44
CA PHE A 39 -0.61 10.49 5.88
C PHE A 39 -1.03 11.48 4.81
N LEU A 40 -1.56 10.97 3.71
CA LEU A 40 -2.29 11.76 2.74
C LEU A 40 -3.75 11.32 2.72
N THR A 41 -4.65 12.29 2.66
CA THR A 41 -6.09 12.08 2.56
C THR A 41 -6.74 13.16 1.72
N PHE A 42 -7.94 12.91 1.21
CA PHE A 42 -8.77 13.94 0.60
C PHE A 42 -10.04 14.24 1.42
N ASP A 43 -10.51 13.33 2.28
CA ASP A 43 -11.87 13.40 2.87
C ASP A 43 -11.96 13.25 4.40
N LEU A 44 -10.87 12.94 5.11
CA LEU A 44 -10.94 12.76 6.57
C LEU A 44 -11.31 14.05 7.30
N GLY A 45 -12.23 13.97 8.27
CA GLY A 45 -12.59 15.06 9.17
C GLY A 45 -11.57 15.30 10.29
N ALA A 46 -11.73 16.39 11.05
CA ALA A 46 -10.82 16.76 12.13
C ALA A 46 -10.73 15.67 13.21
N SER A 47 -11.85 15.09 13.65
CA SER A 47 -11.90 14.02 14.65
C SER A 47 -11.14 12.76 14.20
N GLN A 48 -11.26 12.39 12.92
CA GLN A 48 -10.56 11.25 12.34
C GLN A 48 -9.05 11.48 12.27
N VAL A 49 -8.63 12.71 11.96
CA VAL A 49 -7.21 13.13 11.99
C VAL A 49 -6.65 13.08 13.41
N GLN A 50 -7.41 13.57 14.40
CA GLN A 50 -7.03 13.48 15.82
C GLN A 50 -6.87 12.03 16.27
N LEU A 51 -7.80 11.15 15.86
CA LEU A 51 -7.72 9.72 16.15
C LEU A 51 -6.42 9.10 15.63
N LEU A 52 -6.06 9.37 14.36
CA LEU A 52 -4.80 8.90 13.76
C LEU A 52 -3.58 9.43 14.52
N ALA A 53 -3.59 10.71 14.91
CA ALA A 53 -2.51 11.34 15.67
C ALA A 53 -2.36 10.69 17.06
N HIS A 54 -3.46 10.49 17.77
CA HIS A 54 -3.47 9.86 19.09
C HIS A 54 -3.00 8.41 19.02
N LEU A 55 -3.49 7.61 18.08
CA LEU A 55 -3.02 6.24 17.89
C LEU A 55 -1.52 6.21 17.58
N THR A 56 -1.06 7.04 16.65
CA THR A 56 0.36 7.12 16.25
C THR A 56 1.27 7.40 17.46
N LYS A 57 0.87 8.38 18.29
CA LYS A 57 1.58 8.70 19.53
C LYS A 57 1.58 7.53 20.52
N ARG A 58 0.41 6.90 20.72
CA ARG A 58 0.23 5.79 21.66
C ARG A 58 1.07 4.58 21.29
N VAL A 59 1.15 4.23 19.99
CA VAL A 59 1.98 3.11 19.55
C VAL A 59 3.46 3.45 19.44
N GLY A 60 3.87 4.68 19.74
CA GLY A 60 5.25 5.08 19.98
C GLY A 60 6.03 5.59 18.78
N PHE A 61 5.36 6.00 17.67
CA PHE A 61 6.07 6.67 16.57
C PHE A 61 6.54 8.07 16.98
N GLY A 62 7.75 8.43 16.52
CA GLY A 62 8.38 9.70 16.92
C GLY A 62 7.81 10.94 16.25
N SER A 63 7.12 10.78 15.12
CA SER A 63 6.57 11.93 14.37
C SER A 63 5.35 11.54 13.56
N PHE A 64 4.34 12.40 13.58
CA PHE A 64 3.10 12.32 12.80
C PHE A 64 2.93 13.59 11.99
N ALA A 65 2.52 13.46 10.74
CA ALA A 65 1.93 14.55 9.96
C ALA A 65 0.89 14.00 8.99
N LEU A 66 -0.16 14.78 8.75
CA LEU A 66 -1.19 14.50 7.77
C LEU A 66 -1.39 15.74 6.90
N ALA A 67 -1.49 15.52 5.59
CA ALA A 67 -1.86 16.56 4.64
C ALA A 67 -3.08 16.15 3.82
N ARG A 68 -3.95 17.13 3.52
CA ARG A 68 -5.01 16.96 2.55
C ARG A 68 -4.45 17.22 1.16
N ARG A 69 -4.74 16.32 0.23
CA ARG A 69 -4.36 16.45 -1.18
C ARG A 69 -5.53 16.07 -2.05
N SER A 70 -5.64 16.73 -3.19
CA SER A 70 -6.49 16.26 -4.28
C SER A 70 -5.71 15.22 -5.10
N PRO A 71 -6.37 14.13 -5.52
CA PRO A 71 -5.76 13.18 -6.44
C PRO A 71 -5.32 13.87 -7.74
N LEU A 72 -4.36 13.27 -8.45
CA LEU A 72 -3.90 13.75 -9.74
C LEU A 72 -5.09 14.10 -10.66
N ARG A 73 -5.08 15.28 -11.30
CA ARG A 73 -6.18 15.74 -12.17
C ARG A 73 -6.43 14.79 -13.36
N SER A 74 -5.41 14.06 -13.79
CA SER A 74 -5.48 13.04 -14.84
C SER A 74 -6.05 11.70 -14.37
N ALA A 75 -6.23 11.51 -13.06
CA ALA A 75 -6.80 10.32 -12.45
C ALA A 75 -8.32 10.29 -12.67
N ARG A 76 -8.76 9.89 -13.88
CA ARG A 76 -10.13 9.44 -14.08
C ARG A 76 -10.17 7.94 -13.79
N MET A 77 -11.00 7.55 -12.84
CA MET A 77 -11.17 6.15 -12.46
C MET A 77 -11.80 5.35 -13.60
N ALA A 78 -11.22 4.18 -13.90
CA ALA A 78 -12.04 3.08 -14.37
C ALA A 78 -12.97 2.69 -13.21
N ASP A 79 -14.24 2.42 -13.51
CA ASP A 79 -15.30 2.09 -12.54
C ASP A 79 -15.06 0.75 -11.79
N ALA A 80 -13.97 0.65 -11.04
CA ALA A 80 -13.77 -0.45 -10.13
C ALA A 80 -14.24 -0.01 -8.74
N SER A 81 -15.38 -0.50 -8.31
CA SER A 81 -16.11 -0.09 -7.10
C SER A 81 -15.32 -0.22 -5.77
N TYR A 82 -14.19 -0.91 -5.74
CA TYR A 82 -13.35 -1.12 -4.57
C TYR A 82 -12.03 -0.33 -4.60
N ILE A 83 -11.59 0.18 -5.77
CA ILE A 83 -10.42 1.05 -5.90
C ILE A 83 -10.91 2.50 -5.84
N THR A 84 -10.38 3.28 -4.92
CA THR A 84 -10.75 4.69 -4.76
C THR A 84 -9.69 5.60 -5.36
N VAL A 85 -10.04 6.86 -5.64
CA VAL A 85 -9.07 7.88 -6.07
C VAL A 85 -7.92 8.10 -5.06
N THR A 86 -8.09 7.61 -3.83
CA THR A 86 -7.08 7.62 -2.76
C THR A 86 -5.79 6.93 -3.20
N THR A 87 -5.86 5.90 -4.07
CA THR A 87 -4.69 5.17 -4.53
C THR A 87 -3.70 6.08 -5.27
N TYR A 88 -4.18 7.08 -6.00
CA TYR A 88 -3.32 8.04 -6.68
C TYR A 88 -2.60 9.02 -5.74
N LEU A 89 -3.08 9.19 -4.50
CA LEU A 89 -2.42 10.06 -3.52
C LEU A 89 -1.00 9.59 -3.17
N ARG A 90 -0.66 8.31 -3.40
CA ARG A 90 0.70 7.81 -3.17
C ARG A 90 1.78 8.56 -3.94
N PHE A 91 1.43 9.21 -5.05
CA PHE A 91 2.35 10.03 -5.84
C PHE A 91 2.37 11.51 -5.41
N GLU A 92 1.52 11.90 -4.46
CA GLU A 92 1.45 13.28 -3.93
C GLU A 92 2.37 13.53 -2.71
N PHE A 93 3.12 12.51 -2.26
CA PHE A 93 4.16 12.73 -1.28
C PHE A 93 5.27 13.60 -1.88
N SER A 94 5.71 14.60 -1.11
CA SER A 94 6.80 15.48 -1.51
C SER A 94 7.93 15.49 -0.48
N PRO A 95 9.17 15.88 -0.87
CA PRO A 95 10.30 16.00 0.06
C PRO A 95 9.99 16.89 1.27
N GLU A 96 9.31 18.00 1.04
CA GLU A 96 8.97 19.01 2.07
C GLU A 96 7.96 18.45 3.08
N PHE A 97 7.10 17.53 2.65
CA PHE A 97 6.13 16.89 3.53
C PHE A 97 6.72 15.68 4.26
N VAL A 98 7.49 14.85 3.57
CA VAL A 98 8.09 13.63 4.14
C VAL A 98 9.15 13.96 5.19
N ARG A 99 10.04 14.91 4.92
CA ARG A 99 11.11 15.39 5.81
C ARG A 99 11.99 14.26 6.38
N ARG A 100 12.26 13.25 5.56
CA ARG A 100 13.17 12.13 5.83
C ARG A 100 13.85 11.73 4.52
N PRO A 101 15.06 11.15 4.55
CA PRO A 101 15.77 10.73 3.33
C PRO A 101 15.01 9.68 2.51
N TYR A 102 14.23 8.82 3.17
CA TYR A 102 13.51 7.73 2.53
C TYR A 102 12.03 7.77 2.86
N LEU A 103 11.21 7.39 1.87
CA LEU A 103 9.81 7.08 2.02
C LEU A 103 9.61 5.56 1.80
N ILE A 104 8.95 4.91 2.74
CA ILE A 104 8.38 3.55 2.60
C ILE A 104 6.87 3.75 2.50
N TYR A 105 6.33 3.67 1.28
CA TYR A 105 4.89 3.73 1.08
C TYR A 105 4.27 2.38 1.43
N VAL A 106 3.15 2.38 2.15
CA VAL A 106 2.42 1.18 2.58
C VAL A 106 0.93 1.43 2.39
N ASP A 107 0.24 0.49 1.73
CA ASP A 107 -1.22 0.53 1.61
C ASP A 107 -1.90 0.32 2.97
N ALA A 108 -3.16 0.77 3.09
CA ALA A 108 -3.91 0.72 4.35
C ALA A 108 -4.59 -0.64 4.63
N ASP A 109 -4.50 -1.59 3.71
CA ASP A 109 -5.12 -2.91 3.78
C ASP A 109 -4.09 -4.05 3.87
N VAL A 110 -3.09 -3.84 4.72
CA VAL A 110 -2.01 -4.79 4.94
C VAL A 110 -1.88 -5.19 6.41
N LEU A 111 -1.27 -6.34 6.63
CA LEU A 111 -0.80 -6.82 7.94
C LEU A 111 0.74 -6.91 7.89
N VAL A 112 1.42 -6.07 8.64
CA VAL A 112 2.88 -6.08 8.73
C VAL A 112 3.31 -7.04 9.84
N ARG A 113 4.19 -7.98 9.50
CA ARG A 113 4.73 -9.01 10.40
C ARG A 113 6.22 -8.84 10.70
N GLY A 114 6.93 -8.09 9.87
CA GLY A 114 8.37 -7.92 10.03
C GLY A 114 8.88 -6.57 9.55
N ASP A 115 10.14 -6.31 9.81
CA ASP A 115 10.80 -5.07 9.43
C ASP A 115 10.78 -4.87 7.90
N LEU A 116 10.31 -3.71 7.47
CA LEU A 116 10.24 -3.30 6.07
C LEU A 116 11.41 -2.40 5.63
N THR A 117 12.41 -2.21 6.49
CA THR A 117 13.49 -1.23 6.22
C THR A 117 14.69 -1.81 5.47
N ALA A 118 14.94 -3.10 5.55
CA ALA A 118 16.12 -3.72 4.94
C ALA A 118 16.29 -3.44 3.42
N PRO A 119 15.22 -3.34 2.59
CA PRO A 119 15.40 -2.97 1.18
C PRO A 119 16.00 -1.58 0.96
N LEU A 120 15.97 -0.68 1.94
CA LEU A 120 16.58 0.64 1.84
C LEU A 120 18.10 0.58 1.70
N ASP A 121 18.76 -0.45 2.28
CA ASP A 121 20.22 -0.59 2.26
C ASP A 121 20.76 -0.83 0.84
N ALA A 122 19.94 -1.45 -0.02
CA ALA A 122 20.30 -1.73 -1.42
C ALA A 122 19.74 -0.70 -2.41
N LEU A 123 18.87 0.22 -1.94
CA LEU A 123 18.20 1.20 -2.79
C LEU A 123 19.16 2.33 -3.20
N ARG A 124 19.32 2.55 -4.49
CA ARG A 124 20.15 3.63 -5.02
C ARG A 124 19.30 4.86 -5.40
N PRO A 125 19.88 6.07 -5.39
CA PRO A 125 19.21 7.26 -5.93
C PRO A 125 18.71 7.01 -7.36
N GLY A 126 17.50 7.45 -7.63
CA GLY A 126 16.84 7.25 -8.91
C GLY A 126 16.17 5.87 -9.10
N GLU A 127 16.29 4.95 -8.15
CA GLU A 127 15.55 3.67 -8.17
C GLU A 127 14.25 3.77 -7.36
N VAL A 128 13.27 2.94 -7.74
CA VAL A 128 12.10 2.63 -6.93
C VAL A 128 12.22 1.20 -6.45
N GLY A 129 12.16 0.98 -5.14
CA GLY A 129 12.01 -0.35 -4.57
C GLY A 129 10.57 -0.81 -4.72
N ALA A 130 10.36 -2.05 -5.23
CA ALA A 130 9.03 -2.61 -5.40
C ALA A 130 9.07 -4.14 -5.36
N VAL A 131 7.94 -4.77 -5.04
CA VAL A 131 7.77 -6.22 -5.06
C VAL A 131 6.96 -6.61 -6.29
N ARG A 132 7.36 -7.69 -6.97
CA ARG A 132 6.65 -8.23 -8.12
C ARG A 132 5.22 -8.61 -7.73
N ASP A 133 4.25 -8.25 -8.57
CA ASP A 133 2.85 -8.58 -8.36
C ASP A 133 2.62 -10.09 -8.53
N GLU A 134 1.93 -10.73 -7.59
CA GLU A 134 1.72 -12.17 -7.65
C GLU A 134 0.63 -12.57 -8.64
N PHE A 135 -0.37 -11.70 -8.89
CA PHE A 135 -1.43 -11.97 -9.86
C PHE A 135 -1.01 -11.57 -11.27
N ASN A 136 -0.13 -10.57 -11.37
CA ASN A 136 0.35 -10.02 -12.63
C ASN A 136 1.89 -10.09 -12.66
N PRO A 137 2.49 -11.29 -12.76
CA PRO A 137 3.94 -11.44 -12.60
C PRO A 137 4.77 -10.86 -13.74
N ALA A 138 4.19 -10.67 -14.92
CA ALA A 138 4.82 -10.06 -16.08
C ALA A 138 3.77 -9.42 -16.98
N VAL A 139 4.19 -8.41 -17.75
CA VAL A 139 3.33 -7.59 -18.61
C VAL A 139 2.46 -8.41 -19.58
N GLY A 140 3.00 -9.50 -20.16
CA GLY A 140 2.27 -10.32 -21.11
C GLY A 140 1.56 -11.53 -20.52
N ARG A 141 1.50 -11.69 -19.20
CA ARG A 141 0.92 -12.88 -18.55
C ARG A 141 -0.40 -12.63 -17.84
N CYS A 142 -0.92 -11.43 -17.92
CA CYS A 142 -2.05 -11.01 -17.11
C CYS A 142 -2.84 -9.89 -17.79
N PRO A 143 -4.06 -9.60 -17.33
CA PRO A 143 -4.86 -8.51 -17.87
C PRO A 143 -4.32 -7.11 -17.57
N ALA A 144 -3.34 -6.97 -16.67
CA ALA A 144 -2.69 -5.70 -16.43
C ALA A 144 -2.00 -5.17 -17.69
N LEU A 145 -2.06 -3.88 -17.91
CA LEU A 145 -1.50 -3.23 -19.08
C LEU A 145 -2.02 -3.80 -20.42
N PRO A 146 -3.33 -3.81 -20.67
CA PRO A 146 -3.92 -4.39 -21.87
C PRO A 146 -3.30 -3.81 -23.15
N GLY A 147 -2.94 -4.68 -24.10
CA GLY A 147 -2.37 -4.28 -25.41
C GLY A 147 -0.90 -3.85 -25.38
N VAL A 148 -0.23 -3.80 -24.20
CA VAL A 148 1.18 -3.38 -24.10
C VAL A 148 2.10 -4.44 -24.69
N ALA A 149 1.88 -5.72 -24.39
CA ALA A 149 2.70 -6.82 -24.88
C ALA A 149 2.57 -7.01 -26.39
N GLU A 150 1.39 -6.73 -26.94
CA GLU A 150 1.10 -6.76 -28.39
C GLU A 150 1.78 -5.61 -29.11
N ARG A 151 1.68 -4.41 -28.57
CA ARG A 151 2.25 -3.19 -29.16
C ARG A 151 3.78 -3.14 -29.04
N TRP A 152 4.32 -3.65 -27.93
CA TRP A 152 5.76 -3.68 -27.64
C TRP A 152 6.19 -5.07 -27.18
N PRO A 153 6.37 -6.05 -28.09
CA PRO A 153 6.66 -7.45 -27.75
C PRO A 153 7.86 -7.64 -26.83
N ARG A 154 8.87 -6.75 -26.91
CA ARG A 154 10.05 -6.74 -26.02
C ARG A 154 9.74 -6.51 -24.54
N LEU A 155 8.54 -6.01 -24.22
CA LEU A 155 8.10 -5.78 -22.84
C LEU A 155 7.32 -6.95 -22.25
N ARG A 156 6.95 -7.96 -23.05
CA ARG A 156 6.10 -9.09 -22.67
C ARG A 156 6.57 -9.79 -21.38
N ASP A 157 7.85 -10.04 -21.26
CA ASP A 157 8.43 -10.76 -20.12
C ASP A 157 8.98 -9.83 -19.03
N ARG A 158 8.79 -8.53 -19.18
CA ARG A 158 9.22 -7.57 -18.16
C ARG A 158 8.36 -7.73 -16.90
N PRO A 159 8.99 -7.70 -15.71
CA PRO A 159 8.25 -7.79 -14.46
C PRO A 159 7.22 -6.66 -14.32
N TYR A 160 6.09 -6.99 -13.75
CA TYR A 160 5.08 -6.05 -13.31
C TYR A 160 5.08 -6.01 -11.77
N TYR A 161 4.98 -4.83 -11.17
CA TYR A 161 5.15 -4.61 -9.75
C TYR A 161 3.87 -4.17 -9.08
N ASN A 162 3.65 -4.66 -7.85
CA ASN A 162 2.54 -4.19 -7.03
C ASN A 162 2.87 -2.83 -6.42
N ALA A 163 1.87 -1.94 -6.35
CA ALA A 163 2.04 -0.58 -5.85
C ALA A 163 1.77 -0.44 -4.34
N GLY A 164 1.34 -1.50 -3.64
CA GLY A 164 0.95 -1.44 -2.23
C GLY A 164 2.10 -1.34 -1.23
N LEU A 165 3.33 -1.61 -1.67
CA LEU A 165 4.55 -1.38 -0.89
C LEU A 165 5.65 -0.89 -1.83
N LEU A 166 6.15 0.31 -1.57
CA LEU A 166 7.19 0.95 -2.37
C LEU A 166 8.25 1.59 -1.48
N TRP A 167 9.50 1.60 -1.95
CA TRP A 167 10.61 2.31 -1.33
C TRP A 167 11.17 3.34 -2.31
N ALA A 168 11.42 4.54 -1.84
CA ALA A 168 12.01 5.59 -2.65
C ALA A 168 12.92 6.51 -1.82
N HIS A 169 13.96 7.02 -2.45
CA HIS A 169 14.60 8.24 -1.94
C HIS A 169 13.60 9.39 -2.04
N THR A 170 13.45 10.15 -0.99
CA THR A 170 12.49 11.25 -0.94
C THR A 170 12.77 12.31 -2.02
N ALA A 171 14.04 12.53 -2.37
CA ALA A 171 14.44 13.41 -3.45
C ALA A 171 13.90 12.98 -4.84
N ASP A 172 13.59 11.69 -5.03
CA ASP A 172 13.10 11.16 -6.30
C ASP A 172 11.56 11.29 -6.45
N LEU A 173 10.81 11.62 -5.39
CA LEU A 173 9.35 11.68 -5.41
C LEU A 173 8.78 12.61 -6.48
N PRO A 174 9.32 13.82 -6.73
CA PRO A 174 8.83 14.68 -7.81
C PRO A 174 8.99 14.04 -9.20
N ARG A 175 10.08 13.32 -9.44
CA ARG A 175 10.34 12.62 -10.69
C ARG A 175 9.38 11.43 -10.88
N ILE A 176 9.12 10.67 -9.81
CA ILE A 176 8.17 9.56 -9.82
C ILE A 176 6.77 10.08 -10.17
N ARG A 177 6.31 11.12 -9.47
CA ARG A 177 5.03 11.79 -9.73
C ARG A 177 4.90 12.22 -11.19
N HIS A 178 5.86 12.99 -11.66
CA HIS A 178 5.85 13.51 -13.04
C HIS A 178 5.82 12.37 -14.07
N GLY A 179 6.59 11.31 -13.87
CA GLY A 179 6.61 10.15 -14.76
C GLY A 179 5.27 9.40 -14.79
N VAL A 180 4.63 9.22 -13.65
CA VAL A 180 3.28 8.61 -13.55
C VAL A 180 2.23 9.50 -14.22
N GLU A 181 2.26 10.82 -14.02
CA GLU A 181 1.38 11.78 -14.71
C GLU A 181 1.53 11.69 -16.24
N GLN A 182 2.76 11.59 -16.74
CA GLN A 182 3.01 11.39 -18.17
C GLN A 182 2.50 10.04 -18.69
N ALA A 183 2.65 8.96 -17.90
CA ALA A 183 2.12 7.65 -18.27
C ALA A 183 0.59 7.68 -18.36
N LEU A 184 -0.09 8.29 -17.40
CA LEU A 184 -1.55 8.51 -17.42
C LEU A 184 -2.00 9.31 -18.63
N ALA A 185 -1.28 10.36 -18.99
CA ALA A 185 -1.64 11.22 -20.12
C ALA A 185 -1.46 10.54 -21.48
N ARG A 186 -0.37 9.76 -21.65
CA ARG A 186 0.04 9.20 -22.94
C ARG A 186 -0.45 7.79 -23.22
N HIS A 187 -0.73 7.00 -22.19
CA HIS A 187 -0.96 5.55 -22.29
C HIS A 187 -2.27 5.09 -21.64
N ARG A 188 -3.23 5.98 -21.54
CA ARG A 188 -4.51 5.74 -20.84
C ARG A 188 -5.24 4.49 -21.33
N GLN A 189 -5.19 4.19 -22.63
CA GLN A 189 -5.83 3.01 -23.21
C GLN A 189 -5.24 1.68 -22.73
N HIS A 190 -4.08 1.70 -22.10
CA HIS A 190 -3.38 0.54 -21.53
C HIS A 190 -3.52 0.45 -20.00
N ILE A 191 -4.38 1.26 -19.39
CA ILE A 191 -4.54 1.31 -17.93
C ILE A 191 -5.86 0.62 -17.55
N LEU A 192 -5.75 -0.46 -16.78
CA LEU A 192 -6.86 -1.20 -16.18
C LEU A 192 -6.83 -1.07 -14.64
N HIS A 193 -5.65 -1.22 -14.02
CA HIS A 193 -5.44 -1.16 -12.58
C HIS A 193 -4.98 0.23 -12.11
N ASN A 194 -5.53 1.28 -12.73
CA ASN A 194 -5.38 2.67 -12.31
C ASN A 194 -3.91 3.10 -12.05
N ASP A 195 -3.62 3.49 -10.83
CA ASP A 195 -2.32 4.00 -10.37
C ASP A 195 -1.19 2.97 -10.47
N GLN A 196 -1.48 1.69 -10.25
CA GLN A 196 -0.49 0.61 -10.35
C GLN A 196 -0.04 0.42 -11.81
N ASP A 197 -0.96 0.43 -12.78
CA ASP A 197 -0.61 0.36 -14.20
C ASP A 197 0.18 1.59 -14.64
N ALA A 198 -0.21 2.78 -14.19
CA ALA A 198 0.48 4.01 -14.51
C ALA A 198 1.93 4.01 -13.98
N LEU A 199 2.13 3.52 -12.74
CA LEU A 199 3.45 3.31 -12.17
C LEU A 199 4.27 2.34 -13.04
N ASN A 200 3.71 1.19 -13.37
CA ASN A 200 4.42 0.17 -14.15
C ASN A 200 4.76 0.64 -15.57
N LEU A 201 3.86 1.36 -16.25
CA LEU A 201 4.16 1.97 -17.55
C LEU A 201 5.37 2.92 -17.46
N TRP A 202 5.41 3.76 -16.44
CA TRP A 202 6.57 4.62 -16.22
C TRP A 202 7.83 3.82 -15.93
N LEU A 203 7.77 2.80 -15.04
CA LEU A 203 8.91 1.94 -14.70
C LEU A 203 9.44 1.17 -15.91
N LEU A 204 8.57 0.70 -16.81
CA LEU A 204 8.97 0.04 -18.05
C LEU A 204 9.78 0.96 -18.99
N HIS A 205 9.48 2.27 -18.97
CA HIS A 205 10.19 3.26 -19.79
C HIS A 205 11.53 3.70 -19.18
N VAL A 206 11.57 3.90 -17.85
CA VAL A 206 12.76 4.45 -17.16
C VAL A 206 13.70 3.36 -16.63
N GLY A 207 13.20 2.12 -16.48
CA GLY A 207 14.02 0.93 -16.23
C GLY A 207 14.76 0.86 -14.89
N ARG A 208 14.41 1.67 -13.89
CA ARG A 208 15.15 1.76 -12.62
C ARG A 208 14.33 1.24 -11.45
N VAL A 209 14.20 -0.08 -11.38
CA VAL A 209 13.51 -0.76 -10.26
C VAL A 209 14.52 -1.60 -9.49
N ARG A 210 14.51 -1.44 -8.16
CA ARG A 210 15.14 -2.38 -7.23
C ARG A 210 14.07 -3.37 -6.78
N ALA A 211 14.05 -4.55 -7.39
CA ALA A 211 13.13 -5.61 -6.99
C ALA A 211 13.47 -6.09 -5.57
N ALA A 212 12.48 -6.08 -4.69
CA ALA A 212 12.56 -6.69 -3.37
C ALA A 212 11.97 -8.12 -3.39
N GLU A 213 12.34 -8.92 -2.38
CA GLU A 213 11.86 -10.28 -2.23
C GLU A 213 10.33 -10.34 -2.04
N ALA A 214 9.71 -11.42 -2.51
CA ALA A 214 8.28 -11.62 -2.43
C ALA A 214 7.73 -11.61 -0.98
N ALA A 215 8.55 -11.98 0.01
CA ALA A 215 8.18 -11.94 1.42
C ALA A 215 7.76 -10.54 1.91
N TYR A 216 8.23 -9.48 1.26
CA TYR A 216 7.88 -8.10 1.62
C TYR A 216 6.48 -7.68 1.19
N ASN A 217 5.83 -8.37 0.23
CA ASN A 217 4.46 -8.05 -0.18
C ASN A 217 3.75 -9.31 -0.66
N ARG A 218 3.49 -10.22 0.27
CA ARG A 218 2.83 -11.49 0.03
C ARG A 218 1.32 -11.28 -0.01
N PHE A 219 0.68 -11.70 -1.11
CA PHE A 219 -0.77 -11.62 -1.22
C PHE A 219 -1.44 -12.69 -0.37
N GLU A 220 -2.46 -12.30 0.39
CA GLU A 220 -3.38 -13.27 0.97
C GLU A 220 -4.33 -13.75 -0.13
N VAL A 221 -4.12 -14.99 -0.57
CA VAL A 221 -4.84 -15.59 -1.70
C VAL A 221 -5.81 -16.69 -1.27
N GLY A 222 -5.72 -17.17 -0.03
CA GLY A 222 -6.52 -18.27 0.48
C GLY A 222 -8.02 -18.03 0.39
N ARG A 223 -8.46 -16.79 0.61
CA ARG A 223 -9.86 -16.37 0.51
C ARG A 223 -10.47 -16.48 -0.90
N TYR A 224 -9.65 -16.60 -1.94
CA TYR A 224 -10.10 -16.78 -3.32
C TYR A 224 -10.12 -18.23 -3.76
N LEU A 225 -9.56 -19.17 -2.99
CA LEU A 225 -9.47 -20.59 -3.37
C LEU A 225 -10.84 -21.25 -3.48
N GLU A 226 -11.82 -20.80 -2.72
CA GLU A 226 -13.19 -21.30 -2.76
C GLU A 226 -13.99 -20.80 -3.97
N ARG A 227 -13.49 -19.78 -4.67
CA ARG A 227 -14.18 -19.10 -5.79
C ARG A 227 -13.70 -19.49 -7.17
N GLY A 228 -12.85 -20.48 -7.28
CA GLY A 228 -12.38 -21.02 -8.57
C GLY A 228 -10.88 -21.17 -8.70
N ASP A 229 -10.48 -21.96 -9.68
CA ASP A 229 -9.08 -22.35 -9.90
C ASP A 229 -8.21 -21.26 -10.53
N TRP A 230 -8.75 -20.08 -10.81
CA TRP A 230 -7.99 -19.02 -11.46
C TRP A 230 -6.76 -18.59 -10.65
N VAL A 231 -6.88 -18.53 -9.31
CA VAL A 231 -5.75 -18.21 -8.43
C VAL A 231 -4.64 -19.24 -8.57
N ARG A 232 -4.97 -20.53 -8.63
CA ARG A 232 -4.01 -21.62 -8.82
C ARG A 232 -3.29 -21.56 -10.16
N ARG A 233 -3.93 -20.98 -11.19
CA ARG A 233 -3.32 -20.79 -12.52
C ARG A 233 -2.36 -19.62 -12.57
N VAL A 234 -2.56 -18.62 -11.72
CA VAL A 234 -1.81 -17.36 -11.74
C VAL A 234 -0.70 -17.35 -10.70
N VAL A 235 -0.99 -17.80 -9.47
CA VAL A 235 -0.02 -17.84 -8.38
C VAL A 235 0.78 -19.13 -8.43
N THR A 236 2.08 -19.01 -8.69
CA THR A 236 2.98 -20.14 -8.93
C THR A 236 3.66 -20.71 -7.67
N ARG A 237 3.51 -20.04 -6.52
CA ARG A 237 4.02 -20.53 -5.23
C ARG A 237 3.01 -21.44 -4.53
N PRO A 238 3.42 -22.20 -3.50
CA PRO A 238 2.47 -22.87 -2.60
C PRO A 238 1.47 -21.88 -2.00
N LEU A 239 0.18 -22.25 -1.94
CA LEU A 239 -0.91 -21.40 -1.46
C LEU A 239 -1.13 -21.52 0.06
N CYS A 240 -0.17 -22.11 0.78
CA CYS A 240 -0.16 -22.15 2.24
C CYS A 240 0.33 -20.81 2.82
N PRO A 241 0.00 -20.53 4.09
CA PRO A 241 0.59 -19.40 4.81
C PRO A 241 2.11 -19.42 4.71
N ASP A 242 2.70 -18.26 4.46
CA ASP A 242 4.15 -18.09 4.38
C ASP A 242 4.65 -17.48 5.70
N PRO A 243 5.29 -18.29 6.57
CA PRO A 243 5.78 -17.80 7.86
C PRO A 243 6.92 -16.77 7.71
N ALA A 244 7.58 -16.73 6.55
CA ALA A 244 8.61 -15.75 6.26
C ALA A 244 8.06 -14.42 5.73
N ALA A 245 6.74 -14.33 5.46
CA ALA A 245 6.13 -13.10 4.97
C ALA A 245 6.28 -11.96 5.99
N ARG A 246 6.88 -10.86 5.53
CA ARG A 246 7.05 -9.63 6.32
C ARG A 246 5.84 -8.70 6.22
N LEU A 247 5.07 -8.83 5.15
CA LEU A 247 3.83 -8.12 4.93
C LEU A 247 2.86 -9.03 4.17
N ILE A 248 1.63 -9.13 4.70
CA ILE A 248 0.49 -9.76 4.05
C ILE A 248 -0.39 -8.66 3.48
N HIS A 249 -0.67 -8.72 2.18
CA HIS A 249 -1.50 -7.76 1.47
C HIS A 249 -2.85 -8.37 1.11
N PHE A 250 -3.93 -7.75 1.58
CA PHE A 250 -5.30 -8.19 1.30
C PHE A 250 -5.82 -7.52 0.02
N VAL A 251 -5.18 -7.84 -1.12
CA VAL A 251 -5.53 -7.28 -2.44
C VAL A 251 -6.95 -7.64 -2.88
N GLY A 252 -7.54 -6.86 -3.78
CA GLY A 252 -8.86 -7.11 -4.37
C GLY A 252 -10.04 -6.71 -3.49
N PRO A 253 -11.28 -7.02 -3.89
CA PRO A 253 -12.51 -6.47 -3.29
C PRO A 253 -12.88 -7.09 -1.94
N GLU A 254 -12.50 -8.33 -1.69
CA GLU A 254 -12.79 -9.01 -0.43
C GLU A 254 -11.79 -8.63 0.64
N LYS A 255 -12.27 -7.97 1.67
CA LYS A 255 -11.40 -7.41 2.71
C LYS A 255 -11.56 -8.15 4.04
N PRO A 256 -10.48 -8.35 4.81
CA PRO A 256 -10.49 -9.17 6.03
C PRO A 256 -11.42 -8.62 7.12
N TRP A 257 -11.77 -7.34 7.07
CA TRP A 257 -12.72 -6.71 8.01
C TRP A 257 -14.19 -6.91 7.63
N GLN A 258 -14.49 -7.43 6.44
CA GLN A 258 -15.85 -7.76 6.01
C GLN A 258 -16.29 -9.09 6.62
N ALA A 259 -17.54 -9.18 7.09
CA ALA A 259 -18.07 -10.41 7.67
C ALA A 259 -18.10 -11.59 6.67
N THR A 260 -18.30 -11.30 5.40
CA THR A 260 -18.36 -12.26 4.29
C THR A 260 -17.00 -12.79 3.84
N CYS A 261 -15.89 -12.19 4.31
CA CYS A 261 -14.55 -12.63 3.92
C CYS A 261 -14.23 -13.99 4.58
N PRO A 262 -13.79 -15.00 3.81
CA PRO A 262 -13.38 -16.29 4.33
C PRO A 262 -12.32 -16.19 5.43
N GLY A 263 -12.44 -17.04 6.46
CA GLY A 263 -11.59 -16.97 7.66
C GLY A 263 -10.29 -17.77 7.52
N THR A 264 -9.40 -17.40 6.62
CA THR A 264 -8.05 -17.97 6.56
C THR A 264 -7.23 -17.59 7.81
N ASP A 265 -6.06 -18.23 8.02
CA ASP A 265 -5.19 -17.91 9.16
C ASP A 265 -4.78 -16.43 9.17
N ASP A 266 -4.37 -15.90 8.02
CA ASP A 266 -3.98 -14.50 7.87
C ASP A 266 -5.15 -13.54 8.14
N VAL A 267 -6.37 -13.90 7.72
CA VAL A 267 -7.59 -13.14 8.01
C VAL A 267 -7.93 -13.19 9.50
N ARG A 268 -7.78 -14.34 10.16
CA ARG A 268 -8.01 -14.47 11.62
C ARG A 268 -7.03 -13.64 12.42
N GLU A 269 -5.74 -13.66 12.04
CA GLU A 269 -4.70 -12.82 12.65
C GLU A 269 -5.02 -11.34 12.48
N TYR A 270 -5.34 -10.90 11.25
CA TYR A 270 -5.75 -9.53 10.98
C TYR A 270 -6.94 -9.10 11.84
N ARG A 271 -7.98 -9.92 11.93
CA ARG A 271 -9.18 -9.63 12.76
C ARG A 271 -8.85 -9.54 14.25
N THR A 272 -7.93 -10.34 14.72
CA THR A 272 -7.43 -10.28 16.12
C THR A 272 -6.70 -8.97 16.38
N LEU A 273 -5.81 -8.58 15.47
CA LEU A 273 -5.12 -7.29 15.51
C LEU A 273 -6.11 -6.12 15.46
N LEU A 274 -7.07 -6.16 14.54
CA LEU A 274 -8.07 -5.10 14.40
C LEU A 274 -8.90 -4.94 15.68
N LYS A 275 -9.37 -6.06 16.30
CA LYS A 275 -10.08 -6.03 17.58
C LYS A 275 -9.23 -5.40 18.69
N ARG A 276 -7.94 -5.73 18.76
CA ARG A 276 -7.00 -5.11 19.72
C ARG A 276 -6.85 -3.62 19.47
N THR A 277 -6.65 -3.22 18.22
CA THR A 277 -6.54 -1.82 17.81
C THR A 277 -7.77 -1.01 18.19
N LEU A 278 -8.97 -1.52 17.89
CA LEU A 278 -10.23 -0.85 18.22
C LEU A 278 -10.46 -0.73 19.74
N ARG A 279 -10.02 -1.69 20.55
CA ARG A 279 -10.02 -1.55 22.02
C ARG A 279 -9.12 -0.39 22.47
N HIS A 280 -7.94 -0.26 21.90
CA HIS A 280 -7.04 0.88 22.18
C HIS A 280 -7.67 2.22 21.79
N VAL A 281 -8.33 2.28 20.64
CA VAL A 281 -9.04 3.47 20.15
C VAL A 281 -10.19 3.86 21.05
N ARG A 282 -11.02 2.90 21.49
CA ARG A 282 -12.12 3.16 22.44
C ARG A 282 -11.63 3.67 23.79
N ALA A 283 -10.53 3.13 24.30
CA ALA A 283 -9.90 3.63 25.53
C ALA A 283 -9.39 5.07 25.39
N LEU A 284 -9.01 5.49 24.18
CA LEU A 284 -8.66 6.90 23.87
C LEU A 284 -9.91 7.80 23.79
N GLY A 285 -11.03 7.28 23.25
CA GLY A 285 -12.32 7.98 23.16
C GLY A 285 -13.03 8.15 24.51
N ALA A 286 -12.84 7.21 25.44
CA ALA A 286 -13.33 7.34 26.81
C ALA A 286 -12.62 8.46 27.60
N ALA A 287 -11.43 8.89 27.14
CA ALA A 287 -10.73 10.07 27.68
C ALA A 287 -11.13 11.39 26.95
N HIS A 288 -11.91 11.32 25.85
CA HIS A 288 -12.43 12.45 25.08
C HIS A 288 -13.76 12.02 24.44
N PRO A 289 -14.84 12.84 24.48
CA PRO A 289 -16.17 12.44 24.00
C PRO A 289 -16.12 12.00 22.51
N GLU A 290 -16.84 10.90 22.22
CA GLU A 290 -16.85 10.20 20.93
C GLU A 290 -17.05 11.12 19.72
N PRO A 291 -16.29 10.91 18.63
CA PRO A 291 -16.68 11.41 17.32
C PRO A 291 -17.84 10.55 16.79
N ALA A 292 -19.00 11.15 16.60
CA ALA A 292 -20.14 10.54 15.93
C ALA A 292 -19.69 9.95 14.56
N GLY A 293 -19.79 8.64 14.38
CA GLY A 293 -19.49 8.00 13.09
C GLY A 293 -18.78 6.63 13.12
N LEU A 294 -18.64 5.99 14.27
CA LEU A 294 -18.08 4.62 14.40
C LEU A 294 -19.18 3.59 14.73
N ARG A 295 -20.35 3.67 14.06
CA ARG A 295 -21.37 2.60 14.09
C ARG A 295 -21.33 1.80 12.80
#